data_28d4cd9080ef7e98750c4773df37f7a0
#
_entry.id   28d4cd9080ef7e98750c4773df37f7a0
#
_cell.length_a   1.000
_cell.length_b   1.000
_cell.length_c   1.000
_cell.angle_alpha   90.00
_cell.angle_beta   90.00
_cell.angle_gamma   90.00
#
_symmetry.space_group_name_H-M   'P 1'
#
loop_
_entity.id
_entity.type
_entity.pdbx_description
1 polymer ?
#
loop_
_entity_poly.entity_id
_entity_poly.type
_entity_poly.pdbx_seq_one_letter_code
_entity_poly.pdbx_strand_id
1 'polypeptide(L)'
;MKKLKLHGFNNLTKSLSFCIYDICYAKTAEERDGYIAYIDELYNANRLTEILSETCSIIGANILNIARQDYEPQGASVTILVSEEPVDPKLIDKTEHPGPLPETVVAHLDKSHICVHTYPESHPEGGLCTFRADIEVSTCGVISPLKALNYLIHQLESDIVTIDYRVRGFTPVSYTHLRAHETGRN
;
A
#
# COMPACT_ATOMS: atom_id res chain seq x y z
N MET A 1 -11.06 27.78 23.05
CA MET A 1 -10.61 26.39 23.16
C MET A 1 -9.09 26.34 23.08
N LYS A 2 -8.39 25.91 24.14
CA LYS A 2 -6.94 25.66 24.06
C LYS A 2 -6.70 24.46 23.14
N LYS A 3 -5.97 24.67 22.04
CA LYS A 3 -5.50 23.54 21.21
C LYS A 3 -4.60 22.66 22.09
N LEU A 4 -4.98 21.40 22.27
CA LEU A 4 -4.14 20.39 22.90
C LEU A 4 -2.89 20.23 22.03
N LYS A 5 -1.73 20.61 22.56
CA LYS A 5 -0.45 20.27 21.96
C LYS A 5 -0.14 18.83 22.37
N LEU A 6 -0.24 17.92 21.45
CA LEU A 6 0.17 16.52 21.64
C LEU A 6 1.70 16.46 21.60
N HIS A 7 2.35 16.69 22.73
CA HIS A 7 3.80 16.52 22.85
C HIS A 7 4.14 15.04 23.06
N GLY A 8 5.05 14.51 22.25
CA GLY A 8 5.60 13.16 22.44
C GLY A 8 4.89 12.03 21.69
N PHE A 9 4.00 12.33 20.75
CA PHE A 9 3.43 11.30 19.86
C PHE A 9 4.35 11.03 18.67
N ASN A 10 5.43 10.30 18.90
CA ASN A 10 6.35 9.90 17.83
C ASN A 10 5.84 8.68 17.03
N ASN A 11 4.72 8.08 17.43
CA ASN A 11 4.20 6.83 16.88
C ASN A 11 2.83 6.98 16.21
N LEU A 12 2.56 8.12 15.55
CA LEU A 12 1.41 8.27 14.69
C LEU A 12 1.60 7.38 13.47
N THR A 13 0.80 6.30 13.40
CA THR A 13 0.70 5.46 12.20
C THR A 13 -0.43 5.96 11.31
N LYS A 14 -0.16 6.12 10.04
CA LYS A 14 -1.12 6.49 9.00
C LYS A 14 -1.15 5.36 8.00
N SER A 15 -2.31 4.76 7.80
CA SER A 15 -2.51 3.73 6.79
C SER A 15 -3.49 4.24 5.74
N LEU A 16 -3.09 4.12 4.48
CA LEU A 16 -3.94 4.32 3.32
C LEU A 16 -4.06 2.97 2.63
N SER A 17 -5.23 2.36 2.73
CA SER A 17 -5.56 1.14 2.00
C SER A 17 -6.53 1.51 0.89
N PHE A 18 -6.28 1.06 -0.32
CA PHE A 18 -7.23 1.23 -1.40
C PHE A 18 -7.18 0.06 -2.36
N CYS A 19 -8.36 -0.26 -2.88
CA CYS A 19 -8.52 -1.26 -3.90
C CYS A 19 -9.00 -0.57 -5.16
N ILE A 20 -8.40 -0.92 -6.26
CA ILE A 20 -8.84 -0.51 -7.59
C ILE A 20 -9.43 -1.70 -8.32
N TYR A 21 -10.40 -1.42 -9.18
CA TYR A 21 -11.04 -2.42 -10.02
C TYR A 21 -11.14 -1.88 -11.44
N ASP A 22 -10.69 -2.67 -12.41
CA ASP A 22 -10.97 -2.50 -13.82
C ASP A 22 -11.90 -3.63 -14.27
N ILE A 23 -12.91 -3.31 -15.12
CA ILE A 23 -13.93 -4.26 -15.54
C ILE A 23 -13.98 -4.30 -17.06
N CYS A 24 -13.62 -5.43 -17.62
CA CYS A 24 -13.65 -5.67 -19.05
C CYS A 24 -14.77 -6.65 -19.44
N TYR A 25 -15.63 -6.25 -20.39
CA TYR A 25 -16.62 -7.13 -20.98
C TYR A 25 -15.96 -7.96 -22.09
N ALA A 26 -15.80 -9.26 -21.86
CA ALA A 26 -15.12 -10.20 -22.74
C ALA A 26 -16.00 -11.45 -22.88
N LYS A 27 -16.76 -11.54 -23.98
CA LYS A 27 -17.76 -12.60 -24.19
C LYS A 27 -17.14 -13.92 -24.63
N THR A 28 -16.08 -13.86 -25.42
CA THR A 28 -15.39 -15.05 -25.93
C THR A 28 -14.22 -15.45 -25.04
N ALA A 29 -13.79 -16.69 -25.10
CA ALA A 29 -12.58 -17.14 -24.40
C ALA A 29 -11.34 -16.38 -24.88
N GLU A 30 -11.22 -16.17 -26.19
CA GLU A 30 -10.10 -15.45 -26.79
C GLU A 30 -10.00 -13.99 -26.28
N GLU A 31 -11.15 -13.29 -26.17
CA GLU A 31 -11.18 -11.93 -25.61
C GLU A 31 -10.75 -11.92 -24.13
N ARG A 32 -11.18 -12.92 -23.35
CA ARG A 32 -10.80 -13.04 -21.94
C ARG A 32 -9.31 -13.33 -21.76
N ASP A 33 -8.80 -14.30 -22.52
CA ASP A 33 -7.38 -14.67 -22.46
C ASP A 33 -6.50 -13.49 -22.92
N GLY A 34 -6.94 -12.75 -23.95
CA GLY A 34 -6.26 -11.55 -24.43
C GLY A 34 -6.23 -10.43 -23.39
N TYR A 35 -7.34 -10.20 -22.67
CA TYR A 35 -7.38 -9.21 -21.61
C TYR A 35 -6.47 -9.59 -20.43
N ILE A 36 -6.53 -10.84 -19.98
CA ILE A 36 -5.68 -11.31 -18.88
C ILE A 36 -4.20 -11.15 -19.23
N ALA A 37 -3.79 -11.59 -20.44
CA ALA A 37 -2.42 -11.44 -20.89
C ALA A 37 -1.97 -9.97 -20.96
N TYR A 38 -2.84 -9.08 -21.45
CA TYR A 38 -2.57 -7.64 -21.51
C TYR A 38 -2.37 -7.04 -20.13
N ILE A 39 -3.27 -7.33 -19.20
CA ILE A 39 -3.20 -6.78 -17.82
C ILE A 39 -1.98 -7.33 -17.07
N ASP A 40 -1.68 -8.61 -17.24
CA ASP A 40 -0.53 -9.26 -16.59
C ASP A 40 0.80 -8.68 -17.09
N GLU A 41 0.91 -8.42 -18.40
CA GLU A 41 2.07 -7.73 -18.99
C GLU A 41 2.18 -6.28 -18.49
N LEU A 42 1.06 -5.56 -18.43
CA LEU A 42 1.02 -4.14 -18.06
C LEU A 42 1.38 -3.91 -16.59
N TYR A 43 0.92 -4.79 -15.69
CA TYR A 43 1.09 -4.66 -14.24
C TYR A 43 1.92 -5.79 -13.63
N ASN A 44 2.97 -6.20 -14.32
CA ASN A 44 3.94 -7.15 -13.79
C ASN A 44 4.75 -6.56 -12.60
N ALA A 45 5.48 -7.42 -11.87
CA ALA A 45 6.22 -7.03 -10.67
C ALA A 45 7.26 -5.93 -10.94
N ASN A 46 7.85 -5.85 -12.13
CA ASN A 46 8.79 -4.78 -12.48
C ASN A 46 8.06 -3.43 -12.56
N ARG A 47 6.97 -3.36 -13.30
CA ARG A 47 6.18 -2.13 -13.45
C ARG A 47 5.59 -1.67 -12.13
N LEU A 48 5.07 -2.58 -11.33
CA LEU A 48 4.57 -2.28 -9.99
C LEU A 48 5.69 -1.76 -9.07
N THR A 49 6.90 -2.30 -9.18
CA THR A 49 8.07 -1.80 -8.43
C THR A 49 8.40 -0.36 -8.80
N GLU A 50 8.34 0.01 -10.08
CA GLU A 50 8.54 1.39 -10.52
C GLU A 50 7.48 2.33 -9.92
N ILE A 51 6.20 1.96 -10.00
CA ILE A 51 5.09 2.73 -9.45
C ILE A 51 5.25 2.94 -7.94
N LEU A 52 5.55 1.88 -7.19
CA LEU A 52 5.72 1.99 -5.75
C LEU A 52 7.00 2.73 -5.35
N SER A 53 8.08 2.62 -6.12
CA SER A 53 9.32 3.38 -5.89
C SER A 53 9.11 4.87 -6.08
N GLU A 54 8.37 5.27 -7.12
CA GLU A 54 7.99 6.67 -7.31
C GLU A 54 7.04 7.15 -6.21
N THR A 55 6.13 6.29 -5.74
CA THR A 55 5.30 6.55 -4.56
C THR A 55 6.15 6.88 -3.34
N CYS A 56 7.23 6.12 -3.08
CA CYS A 56 8.17 6.42 -1.99
C CYS A 56 8.81 7.79 -2.15
N SER A 57 9.21 8.15 -3.37
CA SER A 57 9.78 9.47 -3.70
C SER A 57 8.78 10.61 -3.39
N ILE A 58 7.53 10.47 -3.85
CA ILE A 58 6.47 11.47 -3.67
C ILE A 58 6.16 11.71 -2.19
N ILE A 59 6.10 10.65 -1.38
CA ILE A 59 5.82 10.78 0.05
C ILE A 59 7.05 11.20 0.87
N GLY A 60 8.25 11.14 0.29
CA GLY A 60 9.52 11.48 0.95
C GLY A 60 10.06 10.35 1.82
N ALA A 61 9.85 9.10 1.44
CA ALA A 61 10.33 7.93 2.13
C ALA A 61 11.60 7.36 1.48
N ASN A 62 12.50 6.82 2.31
CA ASN A 62 13.70 6.16 1.85
C ASN A 62 13.45 4.65 1.75
N ILE A 63 13.77 4.05 0.62
CA ILE A 63 13.60 2.61 0.38
C ILE A 63 14.72 1.85 1.10
N LEU A 64 14.32 0.86 1.90
CA LEU A 64 15.22 -0.04 2.63
C LEU A 64 15.38 -1.39 1.94
N ASN A 65 14.27 -1.95 1.48
CA ASN A 65 14.23 -3.27 0.85
C ASN A 65 13.04 -3.34 -0.09
N ILE A 66 13.15 -4.15 -1.16
CA ILE A 66 12.09 -4.44 -2.12
C ILE A 66 11.99 -5.95 -2.28
N ALA A 67 10.81 -6.49 -2.04
CA ALA A 67 10.44 -7.86 -2.39
C ALA A 67 9.39 -7.83 -3.49
N ARG A 68 9.59 -8.62 -4.54
CA ARG A 68 8.68 -8.67 -5.69
C ARG A 68 8.54 -10.08 -6.24
N GLN A 69 7.38 -10.37 -6.80
CA GLN A 69 7.08 -11.66 -7.39
C GLN A 69 5.98 -11.52 -8.43
N ASP A 70 6.19 -12.11 -9.60
CA ASP A 70 5.11 -12.44 -10.51
C ASP A 70 4.55 -13.83 -10.14
N TYR A 71 3.25 -13.98 -10.22
CA TYR A 71 2.55 -15.23 -9.89
C TYR A 71 2.28 -16.06 -11.13
N GLU A 72 2.21 -17.36 -10.95
CA GLU A 72 1.73 -18.29 -11.94
C GLU A 72 0.31 -18.75 -11.59
N PRO A 73 -0.67 -18.68 -12.48
CA PRO A 73 -0.53 -18.34 -13.91
C PRO A 73 -0.55 -16.82 -14.19
N GLN A 74 -0.92 -15.95 -13.26
CA GLN A 74 -1.07 -14.52 -13.47
C GLN A 74 -1.11 -13.74 -12.16
N GLY A 75 -0.86 -12.41 -12.25
CA GLY A 75 -0.83 -11.50 -11.13
C GLY A 75 0.57 -11.31 -10.55
N ALA A 76 0.70 -10.33 -9.70
CA ALA A 76 1.98 -9.97 -9.10
C ALA A 76 1.84 -9.39 -7.69
N SER A 77 2.92 -9.38 -6.95
CA SER A 77 3.03 -8.62 -5.71
C SER A 77 4.36 -7.89 -5.60
N VAL A 78 4.30 -6.74 -4.96
CA VAL A 78 5.50 -5.98 -4.58
C VAL A 78 5.30 -5.46 -3.17
N THR A 79 6.33 -5.58 -2.35
CA THR A 79 6.38 -5.00 -1.01
C THR A 79 7.68 -4.21 -0.87
N ILE A 80 7.55 -2.95 -0.47
CA ILE A 80 8.69 -2.06 -0.21
C ILE A 80 8.70 -1.69 1.26
N LEU A 81 9.81 -1.99 1.92
CA LEU A 81 10.11 -1.51 3.26
C LEU A 81 10.72 -0.12 3.17
N VAL A 82 10.20 0.82 3.94
CA VAL A 82 10.64 2.21 3.88
C VAL A 82 10.97 2.77 5.27
N SER A 83 11.79 3.82 5.29
CA SER A 83 12.04 4.64 6.47
C SER A 83 11.82 6.12 6.16
N GLU A 84 11.51 6.87 7.20
CA GLU A 84 11.40 8.34 7.16
C GLU A 84 12.77 9.00 7.15
N GLU A 85 13.72 8.43 7.88
CA GLU A 85 15.10 8.92 7.96
C GLU A 85 16.02 8.14 7.04
N PRO A 86 17.08 8.79 6.49
CA PRO A 86 18.10 8.08 5.73
C PRO A 86 18.76 7.00 6.59
N VAL A 87 18.92 5.82 6.02
CA VAL A 87 19.60 4.68 6.68
C VAL A 87 20.99 4.52 6.07
N ASP A 88 21.96 4.13 6.90
CA ASP A 88 23.34 3.82 6.42
C ASP A 88 23.24 2.77 5.30
N PRO A 89 23.80 3.03 4.10
CA PRO A 89 23.77 2.08 2.99
C PRO A 89 24.33 0.70 3.31
N LYS A 90 25.14 0.58 4.36
CA LYS A 90 25.66 -0.71 4.84
C LYS A 90 24.63 -1.57 5.55
N LEU A 91 23.54 -0.97 6.03
CA LEU A 91 22.44 -1.65 6.70
C LEU A 91 21.32 -2.04 5.74
N ILE A 92 21.41 -1.61 4.47
CA ILE A 92 20.42 -1.98 3.45
C ILE A 92 20.85 -3.32 2.87
N ASP A 93 20.01 -4.32 3.04
CA ASP A 93 20.22 -5.61 2.38
C ASP A 93 19.98 -5.44 0.87
N LYS A 94 21.06 -5.61 0.09
CA LYS A 94 21.03 -5.49 -1.38
C LYS A 94 20.89 -6.85 -2.06
N THR A 95 20.74 -7.91 -1.30
CA THR A 95 20.58 -9.24 -1.88
C THR A 95 19.16 -9.45 -2.36
N GLU A 96 18.99 -9.79 -3.63
CA GLU A 96 17.71 -10.25 -4.17
C GLU A 96 17.45 -11.67 -3.64
N HIS A 97 16.58 -11.79 -2.66
CA HIS A 97 16.08 -13.07 -2.18
C HIS A 97 14.64 -13.29 -2.63
N PRO A 98 14.28 -14.49 -3.06
CA PRO A 98 12.89 -14.84 -3.31
C PRO A 98 12.15 -14.92 -1.98
N GLY A 99 11.37 -13.89 -1.67
CA GLY A 99 10.59 -13.77 -0.45
C GLY A 99 11.33 -13.08 0.71
N PRO A 100 10.58 -12.64 1.73
CA PRO A 100 11.15 -11.93 2.86
C PRO A 100 11.96 -12.89 3.75
N LEU A 101 13.18 -12.49 4.09
CA LEU A 101 13.97 -13.14 5.14
C LEU A 101 13.26 -12.94 6.51
N PRO A 102 13.48 -13.85 7.48
CA PRO A 102 12.89 -13.71 8.83
C PRO A 102 13.17 -12.36 9.48
N GLU A 103 14.38 -11.83 9.32
CA GLU A 103 14.75 -10.49 9.82
C GLU A 103 13.99 -9.37 9.10
N THR A 104 13.71 -9.52 7.80
CA THR A 104 12.91 -8.57 7.04
C THR A 104 11.45 -8.57 7.51
N VAL A 105 10.90 -9.74 7.86
CA VAL A 105 9.55 -9.84 8.43
C VAL A 105 9.45 -9.08 9.75
N VAL A 106 10.44 -9.23 10.64
CA VAL A 106 10.50 -8.47 11.90
C VAL A 106 10.60 -6.96 11.61
N ALA A 107 11.43 -6.55 10.66
CA ALA A 107 11.57 -5.16 10.28
C ALA A 107 10.26 -4.57 9.71
N HIS A 108 9.45 -5.35 9.00
CA HIS A 108 8.13 -4.91 8.52
C HIS A 108 7.14 -4.62 9.64
N LEU A 109 7.25 -5.28 10.78
CA LEU A 109 6.38 -5.02 11.94
C LEU A 109 6.72 -3.68 12.61
N ASP A 110 7.98 -3.24 12.51
CA ASP A 110 8.49 -2.05 13.18
C ASP A 110 8.64 -0.83 12.24
N LYS A 111 8.57 -1.04 10.93
CA LYS A 111 8.85 -0.01 9.93
C LYS A 111 7.64 0.26 9.04
N SER A 112 7.70 1.41 8.39
CA SER A 112 6.74 1.77 7.36
C SER A 112 6.92 0.90 6.12
N HIS A 113 5.83 0.61 5.42
CA HIS A 113 5.86 -0.24 4.23
C HIS A 113 4.81 0.19 3.20
N ILE A 114 5.05 -0.20 1.96
CA ILE A 114 4.11 -0.07 0.86
C ILE A 114 4.00 -1.43 0.21
N CYS A 115 2.80 -1.93 -0.03
CA CYS A 115 2.60 -3.17 -0.75
C CYS A 115 1.48 -3.05 -1.78
N VAL A 116 1.57 -3.89 -2.81
CA VAL A 116 0.54 -4.10 -3.81
C VAL A 116 0.41 -5.58 -4.11
N HIS A 117 -0.82 -6.03 -4.27
CA HIS A 117 -1.17 -7.36 -4.78
C HIS A 117 -2.15 -7.19 -5.93
N THR A 118 -1.91 -7.86 -7.05
CA THR A 118 -2.79 -7.81 -8.21
C THR A 118 -3.46 -9.14 -8.47
N TYR A 119 -4.71 -9.08 -8.92
CA TYR A 119 -5.59 -10.22 -9.16
C TYR A 119 -6.34 -10.04 -10.48
N PRO A 120 -5.72 -10.42 -11.61
CA PRO A 120 -6.44 -10.55 -12.87
C PRO A 120 -7.33 -11.81 -12.82
N GLU A 121 -8.62 -11.65 -13.08
CA GLU A 121 -9.59 -12.77 -12.98
C GLU A 121 -10.51 -12.82 -14.21
N SER A 122 -10.82 -14.02 -14.65
CA SER A 122 -11.78 -14.29 -15.72
C SER A 122 -13.07 -14.88 -15.16
N HIS A 123 -14.21 -14.34 -15.57
CA HIS A 123 -15.55 -14.76 -15.14
C HIS A 123 -16.38 -15.21 -16.36
N PRO A 124 -16.16 -16.45 -16.86
CA PRO A 124 -16.76 -16.92 -18.11
C PRO A 124 -18.30 -16.89 -18.12
N GLU A 125 -18.93 -17.19 -17.00
CA GLU A 125 -20.41 -17.21 -16.88
C GLU A 125 -21.01 -15.81 -17.02
N GLY A 126 -20.29 -14.76 -16.64
CA GLY A 126 -20.70 -13.37 -16.78
C GLY A 126 -20.26 -12.69 -18.07
N GLY A 127 -19.36 -13.31 -18.85
CA GLY A 127 -18.72 -12.67 -19.99
C GLY A 127 -17.87 -11.46 -19.57
N LEU A 128 -17.20 -11.56 -18.45
CA LEU A 128 -16.40 -10.51 -17.82
C LEU A 128 -14.98 -10.98 -17.54
N CYS A 129 -14.07 -10.01 -17.56
CA CYS A 129 -12.80 -10.10 -16.85
C CYS A 129 -12.73 -8.96 -15.85
N THR A 130 -12.03 -9.16 -14.75
CA THR A 130 -11.76 -8.13 -13.76
C THR A 130 -10.28 -8.09 -13.44
N PHE A 131 -9.79 -6.90 -13.23
CA PHE A 131 -8.49 -6.69 -12.60
C PHE A 131 -8.70 -5.97 -11.29
N ARG A 132 -8.14 -6.51 -10.23
CA ARG A 132 -8.12 -5.88 -8.91
C ARG A 132 -6.68 -5.69 -8.48
N ALA A 133 -6.37 -4.50 -7.97
CA ALA A 133 -5.13 -4.29 -7.23
C ALA A 133 -5.44 -3.77 -5.83
N ASP A 134 -4.94 -4.48 -4.83
CA ASP A 134 -5.04 -4.11 -3.43
C ASP A 134 -3.72 -3.44 -3.04
N ILE A 135 -3.79 -2.19 -2.58
CA ILE A 135 -2.62 -1.39 -2.25
C ILE A 135 -2.72 -0.91 -0.81
N GLU A 136 -1.63 -1.04 -0.07
CA GLU A 136 -1.51 -0.50 1.27
C GLU A 136 -0.24 0.32 1.41
N VAL A 137 -0.39 1.54 1.93
CA VAL A 137 0.71 2.45 2.29
C VAL A 137 0.61 2.73 3.78
N SER A 138 1.47 2.12 4.57
CA SER A 138 1.54 2.30 6.02
C SER A 138 2.80 3.08 6.39
N THR A 139 2.61 4.22 7.06
CA THR A 139 3.70 5.15 7.41
C THR A 139 3.62 5.58 8.86
N CYS A 140 4.78 5.92 9.43
CA CYS A 140 4.90 6.53 10.74
C CYS A 140 5.33 8.01 10.61
N GLY A 141 5.34 8.72 11.72
CA GLY A 141 5.93 10.06 11.81
C GLY A 141 5.26 11.12 10.94
N VAL A 142 6.06 11.91 10.22
CA VAL A 142 5.58 13.05 9.43
C VAL A 142 5.20 12.69 7.99
N ILE A 143 5.63 11.53 7.50
CA ILE A 143 5.27 11.05 6.15
C ILE A 143 3.75 10.91 6.04
N SER A 144 3.17 11.38 4.95
CA SER A 144 1.74 11.24 4.68
C SER A 144 1.50 10.45 3.39
N PRO A 145 0.84 9.28 3.47
CA PRO A 145 0.52 8.47 2.29
C PRO A 145 -0.43 9.17 1.32
N LEU A 146 -1.26 10.10 1.80
CA LEU A 146 -2.20 10.84 0.95
C LEU A 146 -1.54 11.69 -0.14
N LYS A 147 -0.24 12.02 0.00
CA LYS A 147 0.49 12.76 -1.04
C LYS A 147 0.59 11.99 -2.35
N ALA A 148 0.65 10.66 -2.28
CA ALA A 148 0.77 9.80 -3.46
C ALA A 148 -0.57 9.31 -4.03
N LEU A 149 -1.70 9.59 -3.37
CA LEU A 149 -3.00 9.04 -3.75
C LEU A 149 -3.36 9.33 -5.22
N ASN A 150 -3.26 10.59 -5.64
CA ASN A 150 -3.58 10.97 -7.02
C ASN A 150 -2.64 10.29 -8.03
N TYR A 151 -1.36 10.19 -7.71
CA TYR A 151 -0.39 9.51 -8.56
C TYR A 151 -0.77 8.04 -8.74
N LEU A 152 -1.05 7.33 -7.65
CA LEU A 152 -1.42 5.92 -7.68
C LEU A 152 -2.70 5.65 -8.47
N ILE A 153 -3.74 6.49 -8.29
CA ILE A 153 -4.99 6.39 -9.05
C ILE A 153 -4.72 6.55 -10.56
N HIS A 154 -3.86 7.50 -10.95
CA HIS A 154 -3.54 7.73 -12.36
C HIS A 154 -2.65 6.64 -12.98
N GLN A 155 -1.79 5.99 -12.18
CA GLN A 155 -0.91 4.93 -12.70
C GLN A 155 -1.63 3.59 -12.91
N LEU A 156 -2.73 3.40 -12.23
CA LEU A 156 -3.44 2.11 -12.20
C LEU A 156 -4.82 2.19 -12.86
N GLU A 157 -5.00 3.06 -13.84
CA GLU A 157 -6.23 3.28 -14.62
C GLU A 157 -7.37 2.34 -14.23
N SER A 158 -8.44 2.83 -13.62
CA SER A 158 -9.47 1.94 -13.05
C SER A 158 -10.86 2.54 -13.13
N ASP A 159 -11.88 1.67 -13.24
CA ASP A 159 -13.29 2.06 -13.23
C ASP A 159 -13.78 2.41 -11.82
N ILE A 160 -13.28 1.68 -10.81
CA ILE A 160 -13.74 1.81 -9.43
C ILE A 160 -12.54 1.88 -8.48
N VAL A 161 -12.59 2.84 -7.57
CA VAL A 161 -11.59 2.98 -6.49
C VAL A 161 -12.31 3.02 -5.15
N THR A 162 -11.91 2.15 -4.23
CA THR A 162 -12.33 2.19 -2.82
C THR A 162 -11.16 2.61 -1.94
N ILE A 163 -11.40 3.52 -1.00
CA ILE A 163 -10.33 4.12 -0.18
C ILE A 163 -10.70 4.01 1.30
N ASP A 164 -9.76 3.54 2.12
CA ASP A 164 -9.80 3.58 3.57
C ASP A 164 -8.53 4.26 4.10
N TYR A 165 -8.71 5.36 4.81
CA TYR A 165 -7.61 6.09 5.41
C TYR A 165 -7.76 6.15 6.92
N ARG A 166 -6.76 5.64 7.64
CA ARG A 166 -6.74 5.56 9.10
C ARG A 166 -5.53 6.26 9.69
N VAL A 167 -5.77 6.96 10.78
CA VAL A 167 -4.71 7.51 11.63
C VAL A 167 -4.83 6.88 13.00
N ARG A 168 -3.76 6.26 13.47
CA ARG A 168 -3.66 5.63 14.80
C ARG A 168 -2.58 6.31 15.62
N GLY A 169 -2.83 6.48 16.91
CA GLY A 169 -1.86 7.06 17.83
C GLY A 169 -2.18 6.67 19.25
N PHE A 170 -1.21 6.86 20.15
CA PHE A 170 -1.43 6.70 21.59
C PHE A 170 -2.03 7.97 22.17
N THR A 171 -3.09 7.83 22.95
CA THR A 171 -3.51 8.85 23.90
C THR A 171 -3.09 8.36 25.29
N PRO A 172 -2.31 9.12 26.08
CA PRO A 172 -2.07 8.75 27.47
C PRO A 172 -3.40 8.51 28.18
N VAL A 173 -3.50 7.46 28.97
CA VAL A 173 -4.73 7.03 29.67
C VAL A 173 -5.37 8.17 30.48
N SER A 174 -4.54 9.07 31.02
CA SER A 174 -4.99 10.29 31.73
C SER A 174 -5.84 11.24 30.88
N TYR A 175 -5.65 11.30 29.57
CA TYR A 175 -6.43 12.14 28.67
C TYR A 175 -7.75 11.49 28.22
N THR A 176 -7.79 10.15 28.13
CA THR A 176 -9.01 9.41 27.83
C THR A 176 -10.02 9.53 28.99
N HIS A 177 -9.56 9.50 30.23
CA HIS A 177 -10.43 9.67 31.38
C HIS A 177 -11.00 11.09 31.51
N LEU A 178 -10.23 12.13 31.20
CA LEU A 178 -10.71 13.50 31.22
C LEU A 178 -11.83 13.76 30.18
N ARG A 179 -11.76 13.15 28.99
CA ARG A 179 -12.82 13.29 27.99
C ARG A 179 -14.08 12.50 28.32
N ALA A 180 -13.95 11.33 28.94
CA ALA A 180 -15.10 10.53 29.36
C ALA A 180 -15.93 11.23 30.45
N HIS A 181 -15.30 12.07 31.30
CA HIS A 181 -16.00 12.87 32.31
C HIS A 181 -16.64 14.15 31.78
N GLU A 182 -16.14 14.72 30.69
CA GLU A 182 -16.75 15.91 30.08
C GLU A 182 -18.01 15.61 29.24
N THR A 183 -18.16 14.42 28.74
CA THR A 183 -19.36 14.01 27.97
C THR A 183 -20.53 13.53 28.84
N GLY A 184 -20.36 13.43 30.15
CA GLY A 184 -21.39 13.01 31.10
C GLY A 184 -22.14 14.15 31.79
N ARG A 185 -21.95 15.41 31.37
CA ARG A 185 -22.68 16.59 31.89
C ARG A 185 -23.29 17.41 30.76
N ASN A 186 -24.43 16.95 30.28
CA ASN A 186 -25.52 17.74 29.71
C ASN A 186 -26.84 17.01 29.99
#